data_4aa9f2090baf1718a73ca282ebc418d9
#
_entry.id   4aa9f2090baf1718a73ca282ebc418d9
#
_cell.length_a   1.000
_cell.length_b   1.000
_cell.length_c   1.000
_cell.angle_alpha   90.00
_cell.angle_beta   90.00
_cell.angle_gamma   90.00
#
_symmetry.space_group_name_H-M   'P 1'
#
loop_
_entity.id
_entity.type
_entity.pdbx_description
1 polymer ?
#
loop_
_entity_poly.entity_id
_entity_poly.type
_entity_poly.pdbx_seq_one_letter_code
_entity_poly.pdbx_strand_id
1 'polypeptide(L)'
;VSVAVEPQWLAERRRKGAALASELDLPTAKDKGWEFTDLSGLDLDSHAPAGGTVTGVSQGTDSDDGPPVVMPLEEAARQLSDIVRERFGSVVPVSDPFVARNEANWRNGALVYVPRGTRLEHPLELSVVHDGDGSGLDWRTLIVLEEGADAEVWERYGSASDEGEGLFNGVVELWVGPGA
;
A
#
# COMPACT_ATOMS: atom_id res chain seq x y z
N VAL A 1 -16.18 -18.71 -12.06
CA VAL A 1 -15.33 -17.95 -11.12
C VAL A 1 -16.17 -16.77 -10.69
N SER A 2 -16.63 -16.78 -9.42
CA SER A 2 -17.36 -15.65 -8.85
C SER A 2 -16.39 -14.48 -8.73
N VAL A 3 -16.63 -13.39 -9.43
CA VAL A 3 -15.88 -12.14 -9.25
C VAL A 3 -16.18 -11.67 -7.83
N ALA A 4 -15.17 -11.64 -6.98
CA ALA A 4 -15.32 -11.18 -5.61
C ALA A 4 -15.71 -9.69 -5.64
N VAL A 5 -16.84 -9.36 -5.05
CA VAL A 5 -17.37 -7.99 -5.04
C VAL A 5 -16.53 -7.12 -4.10
N GLU A 6 -16.09 -5.99 -4.59
CA GLU A 6 -15.37 -4.99 -3.79
C GLU A 6 -16.28 -4.45 -2.66
N PRO A 7 -15.79 -4.31 -1.42
CA PRO A 7 -16.55 -3.69 -0.34
C PRO A 7 -17.00 -2.26 -0.68
N GLN A 8 -18.24 -1.91 -0.35
CA GLN A 8 -18.81 -0.58 -0.68
C GLN A 8 -17.96 0.57 -0.12
N TRP A 9 -17.46 0.44 1.11
CA TRP A 9 -16.61 1.46 1.73
C TRP A 9 -15.32 1.73 0.93
N LEU A 10 -14.75 0.68 0.34
CA LEU A 10 -13.53 0.79 -0.49
C LEU A 10 -13.85 1.46 -1.83
N ALA A 11 -14.96 1.08 -2.46
CA ALA A 11 -15.43 1.73 -3.69
C ALA A 11 -15.72 3.23 -3.48
N GLU A 12 -16.25 3.61 -2.31
CA GLU A 12 -16.46 5.02 -1.95
C GLU A 12 -15.16 5.78 -1.77
N ARG A 13 -14.15 5.16 -1.13
CA ARG A 13 -12.82 5.75 -0.98
C ARG A 13 -12.15 6.00 -2.33
N ARG A 14 -12.20 5.00 -3.22
CA ARG A 14 -11.65 5.12 -4.57
C ARG A 14 -12.28 6.26 -5.36
N ARG A 15 -13.60 6.42 -5.28
CA ARG A 15 -14.29 7.54 -5.94
C ARG A 15 -13.86 8.90 -5.40
N LYS A 16 -13.68 9.02 -4.09
CA LYS A 16 -13.16 10.24 -3.44
C LYS A 16 -11.73 10.52 -3.86
N GLY A 17 -10.88 9.50 -3.88
CA GLY A 17 -9.49 9.60 -4.35
C GLY A 17 -9.42 10.08 -5.80
N ALA A 18 -10.25 9.50 -6.68
CA ALA A 18 -10.30 9.90 -8.09
C ALA A 18 -10.75 11.36 -8.29
N ALA A 19 -11.75 11.81 -7.53
CA ALA A 19 -12.19 13.21 -7.57
C ALA A 19 -11.05 14.15 -7.14
N LEU A 20 -10.39 13.84 -6.01
CA LEU A 20 -9.27 14.64 -5.53
C LEU A 20 -8.08 14.61 -6.49
N ALA A 21 -7.73 13.47 -7.07
CA ALA A 21 -6.64 13.35 -8.02
C ALA A 21 -6.87 14.22 -9.28
N SER A 22 -8.14 14.45 -9.67
CA SER A 22 -8.46 15.33 -10.79
C SER A 22 -8.46 16.84 -10.45
N GLU A 23 -8.46 17.20 -9.16
CA GLU A 23 -8.49 18.58 -8.69
C GLU A 23 -7.12 19.07 -8.22
N LEU A 24 -6.20 18.17 -7.88
CA LEU A 24 -4.90 18.50 -7.31
C LEU A 24 -3.83 18.55 -8.40
N ASP A 25 -3.14 19.68 -8.49
CA ASP A 25 -1.97 19.85 -9.35
C ASP A 25 -0.74 19.14 -8.75
N LEU A 26 0.18 18.72 -9.62
CA LEU A 26 1.49 18.24 -9.17
C LEU A 26 2.27 19.36 -8.46
N PRO A 27 2.99 19.03 -7.38
CA PRO A 27 3.81 20.02 -6.71
C PRO A 27 4.93 20.54 -7.63
N THR A 28 5.36 21.76 -7.38
CA THR A 28 6.42 22.43 -8.10
C THR A 28 7.61 22.70 -7.20
N ALA A 29 8.74 23.11 -7.77
CA ALA A 29 9.90 23.54 -7.00
C ALA A 29 9.64 24.76 -6.07
N LYS A 30 8.44 25.36 -6.12
CA LYS A 30 8.03 26.44 -5.19
C LYS A 30 7.32 25.92 -3.95
N ASP A 31 6.90 24.67 -3.99
CA ASP A 31 6.17 24.04 -2.91
C ASP A 31 7.15 23.46 -1.88
N LYS A 32 6.85 23.69 -0.61
CA LYS A 32 7.71 23.24 0.49
C LYS A 32 7.90 21.71 0.48
N GLY A 33 9.16 21.29 0.48
CA GLY A 33 9.55 19.88 0.43
C GLY A 33 9.84 19.38 -0.99
N TRP A 34 9.55 20.20 -2.03
CA TRP A 34 9.75 19.85 -3.43
C TRP A 34 10.80 20.76 -4.13
N GLU A 35 11.47 21.60 -3.39
CA GLU A 35 12.37 22.66 -3.91
C GLU A 35 13.51 22.10 -4.78
N PHE A 36 13.87 20.83 -4.60
CA PHE A 36 14.95 20.16 -5.32
C PHE A 36 14.46 19.05 -6.26
N THR A 37 13.15 18.97 -6.51
CA THR A 37 12.55 17.93 -7.35
C THR A 37 11.83 18.56 -8.53
N ASP A 38 12.31 18.31 -9.74
CA ASP A 38 11.65 18.75 -10.96
C ASP A 38 10.66 17.66 -11.44
N LEU A 39 9.38 17.97 -11.37
CA LEU A 39 8.28 17.11 -11.84
C LEU A 39 7.66 17.59 -13.14
N SER A 40 8.24 18.60 -13.80
CA SER A 40 7.63 19.22 -15.00
C SER A 40 7.48 18.26 -16.18
N GLY A 41 8.28 17.19 -16.21
CA GLY A 41 8.20 16.13 -17.21
C GLY A 41 7.35 14.91 -16.80
N LEU A 42 6.78 14.91 -15.58
CA LEU A 42 6.00 13.79 -15.09
C LEU A 42 4.53 13.91 -15.51
N ASP A 43 4.09 13.00 -16.35
CA ASP A 43 2.68 12.79 -16.67
C ASP A 43 2.19 11.47 -16.02
N LEU A 44 1.42 11.61 -14.94
CA LEU A 44 0.90 10.46 -14.20
C LEU A 44 -0.09 9.64 -15.04
N ASP A 45 -0.79 10.26 -15.98
CA ASP A 45 -1.84 9.61 -16.77
C ASP A 45 -1.31 8.90 -18.01
N SER A 46 -0.05 9.16 -18.39
CA SER A 46 0.60 8.47 -19.51
C SER A 46 0.92 6.99 -19.21
N HIS A 47 0.88 6.59 -17.91
CA HIS A 47 1.22 5.23 -17.49
C HIS A 47 -0.04 4.40 -17.28
N ALA A 48 -0.26 3.40 -18.14
CA ALA A 48 -1.37 2.48 -17.99
C ALA A 48 -1.24 1.69 -16.66
N PRO A 49 -2.36 1.41 -15.95
CA PRO A 49 -2.30 0.65 -14.71
C PRO A 49 -1.66 -0.73 -14.89
N ALA A 50 -0.68 -1.06 -14.06
CA ALA A 50 -0.02 -2.37 -14.03
C ALA A 50 -0.44 -3.19 -12.81
N GLY A 51 -0.27 -4.50 -12.93
CA GLY A 51 -0.29 -5.43 -11.81
C GLY A 51 1.08 -5.57 -11.16
N GLY A 52 1.09 -5.88 -9.86
CA GLY A 52 2.29 -6.27 -9.13
C GLY A 52 2.05 -7.58 -8.38
N THR A 53 3.08 -8.37 -8.21
CA THR A 53 3.01 -9.63 -7.46
C THR A 53 3.56 -9.42 -6.06
N VAL A 54 2.79 -9.86 -5.04
CA VAL A 54 3.26 -9.94 -3.65
C VAL A 54 3.82 -11.34 -3.43
N THR A 55 5.06 -11.40 -2.97
CA THR A 55 5.60 -12.60 -2.34
C THR A 55 5.83 -12.28 -0.88
N GLY A 56 5.01 -12.82 0.00
CA GLY A 56 5.15 -12.70 1.44
C GLY A 56 5.46 -14.06 2.05
N VAL A 57 6.41 -14.11 2.97
CA VAL A 57 6.67 -15.28 3.79
C VAL A 57 6.15 -14.99 5.20
N SER A 58 5.04 -15.62 5.57
CA SER A 58 4.59 -15.66 6.97
C SER A 58 5.33 -16.79 7.67
N GLN A 59 6.11 -16.47 8.71
CA GLN A 59 6.61 -17.47 9.63
C GLN A 59 5.63 -17.58 10.81
N GLY A 60 5.17 -18.80 11.08
CA GLY A 60 4.25 -19.05 12.17
C GLY A 60 4.92 -18.82 13.52
N THR A 61 4.23 -18.15 14.40
CA THR A 61 4.53 -18.07 15.83
C THR A 61 3.30 -18.53 16.60
N ASP A 62 3.50 -19.18 17.73
CA ASP A 62 2.41 -19.50 18.64
C ASP A 62 2.04 -18.23 19.41
N SER A 63 0.92 -17.62 19.07
CA SER A 63 0.31 -16.55 19.85
C SER A 63 -1.14 -16.92 20.18
N ASP A 64 -1.65 -16.45 21.32
CA ASP A 64 -3.03 -16.72 21.77
C ASP A 64 -4.06 -16.08 20.80
N ASP A 65 -3.69 -15.01 20.09
CA ASP A 65 -4.55 -14.29 19.15
C ASP A 65 -4.34 -14.72 17.67
N GLY A 66 -3.62 -15.84 17.47
CA GLY A 66 -3.37 -16.42 16.17
C GLY A 66 -2.03 -16.01 15.53
N PRO A 67 -1.68 -16.60 14.37
CA PRO A 67 -0.43 -16.29 13.68
C PRO A 67 -0.48 -14.90 13.01
N PRO A 68 0.69 -14.31 12.74
CA PRO A 68 0.76 -13.12 11.91
C PRO A 68 0.22 -13.41 10.50
N VAL A 69 -0.39 -12.40 9.90
CA VAL A 69 -1.00 -12.53 8.58
C VAL A 69 -0.29 -11.61 7.59
N VAL A 70 0.20 -12.19 6.50
CA VAL A 70 0.62 -11.44 5.32
C VAL A 70 -0.24 -11.89 4.15
N MET A 71 -1.00 -10.97 3.56
CA MET A 71 -1.92 -11.30 2.49
C MET A 71 -2.14 -10.11 1.54
N PRO A 72 -2.63 -10.36 0.31
CA PRO A 72 -3.03 -9.27 -0.58
C PRO A 72 -4.06 -8.34 0.08
N LEU A 73 -3.82 -7.03 -0.01
CA LEU A 73 -4.64 -6.02 0.68
C LEU A 73 -6.11 -6.04 0.21
N GLU A 74 -6.37 -6.28 -1.08
CA GLU A 74 -7.75 -6.44 -1.56
C GLU A 74 -8.47 -7.64 -0.96
N GLU A 75 -7.75 -8.73 -0.73
CA GLU A 75 -8.28 -9.91 -0.05
C GLU A 75 -8.54 -9.60 1.43
N ALA A 76 -7.60 -8.94 2.09
CA ALA A 76 -7.72 -8.48 3.47
C ALA A 76 -8.93 -7.54 3.66
N ALA A 77 -9.17 -6.64 2.72
CA ALA A 77 -10.33 -5.74 2.76
C ALA A 77 -11.68 -6.48 2.74
N ARG A 78 -11.70 -7.71 2.26
CA ARG A 78 -12.89 -8.59 2.28
C ARG A 78 -12.94 -9.49 3.50
N GLN A 79 -11.82 -10.14 3.82
CA GLN A 79 -11.76 -11.18 4.86
C GLN A 79 -11.55 -10.60 6.27
N LEU A 80 -10.78 -9.51 6.37
CA LEU A 80 -10.45 -8.79 7.60
C LEU A 80 -10.99 -7.36 7.56
N SER A 81 -12.20 -7.21 7.04
CA SER A 81 -12.81 -5.92 6.69
C SER A 81 -12.80 -4.91 7.84
N ASP A 82 -13.05 -5.34 9.06
CA ASP A 82 -13.08 -4.45 10.23
C ASP A 82 -11.69 -3.87 10.53
N ILE A 83 -10.66 -4.71 10.53
CA ILE A 83 -9.26 -4.30 10.76
C ILE A 83 -8.83 -3.32 9.67
N VAL A 84 -9.03 -3.69 8.40
CA VAL A 84 -8.59 -2.86 7.27
C VAL A 84 -9.37 -1.55 7.25
N ARG A 85 -10.69 -1.57 7.39
CA ARG A 85 -11.53 -0.37 7.34
C ARG A 85 -11.19 0.65 8.43
N GLU A 86 -10.85 0.18 9.63
CA GLU A 86 -10.52 1.04 10.76
C GLU A 86 -9.16 1.71 10.59
N ARG A 87 -8.19 1.01 10.01
CA ARG A 87 -6.78 1.44 9.93
C ARG A 87 -6.41 2.10 8.61
N PHE A 88 -6.97 1.61 7.50
CA PHE A 88 -6.64 2.08 6.16
C PHE A 88 -6.99 3.55 5.94
N GLY A 89 -6.02 4.33 5.54
CA GLY A 89 -6.17 5.78 5.34
C GLY A 89 -6.34 6.57 6.63
N SER A 90 -5.97 5.98 7.78
CA SER A 90 -6.02 6.66 9.09
C SER A 90 -4.74 7.42 9.43
N VAL A 91 -3.62 7.06 8.80
CA VAL A 91 -2.30 7.64 9.06
C VAL A 91 -1.89 8.61 7.96
N VAL A 92 -2.07 8.23 6.70
CA VAL A 92 -1.69 9.06 5.54
C VAL A 92 -2.92 9.79 5.02
N PRO A 93 -3.00 11.13 5.18
CA PRO A 93 -4.12 11.91 4.66
C PRO A 93 -4.06 11.99 3.13
N VAL A 94 -5.24 11.96 2.49
CA VAL A 94 -5.34 12.13 1.03
C VAL A 94 -5.31 13.64 0.74
N SER A 95 -4.13 14.24 0.77
CA SER A 95 -3.93 15.69 0.66
C SER A 95 -2.99 16.12 -0.46
N ASP A 96 -2.38 15.17 -1.16
CA ASP A 96 -1.53 15.43 -2.31
C ASP A 96 -1.91 14.55 -3.51
N PRO A 97 -1.49 14.92 -4.73
CA PRO A 97 -1.91 14.24 -5.97
C PRO A 97 -1.44 12.78 -6.04
N PHE A 98 -0.27 12.44 -5.47
CA PHE A 98 0.24 11.07 -5.50
C PHE A 98 -0.58 10.16 -4.60
N VAL A 99 -0.91 10.61 -3.38
CA VAL A 99 -1.76 9.84 -2.47
C VAL A 99 -3.18 9.75 -3.00
N ALA A 100 -3.72 10.82 -3.58
CA ALA A 100 -5.05 10.82 -4.19
C ALA A 100 -5.14 9.83 -5.37
N ARG A 101 -4.12 9.82 -6.23
CA ARG A 101 -4.00 8.85 -7.32
C ARG A 101 -3.89 7.42 -6.79
N ASN A 102 -3.02 7.19 -5.81
CA ASN A 102 -2.89 5.88 -5.18
C ASN A 102 -4.23 5.41 -4.60
N GLU A 103 -4.92 6.27 -3.83
CA GLU A 103 -6.25 5.95 -3.25
C GLU A 103 -7.28 5.53 -4.31
N ALA A 104 -7.24 6.17 -5.49
CA ALA A 104 -8.14 5.86 -6.59
C ALA A 104 -7.80 4.52 -7.26
N ASN A 105 -6.52 4.27 -7.48
CA ASN A 105 -6.07 3.31 -8.48
C ASN A 105 -5.49 2.02 -7.93
N TRP A 106 -5.03 2.00 -6.65
CA TRP A 106 -4.39 0.78 -6.15
C TRP A 106 -5.30 -0.45 -6.31
N ARG A 107 -4.74 -1.52 -6.84
CA ARG A 107 -5.37 -2.84 -6.95
C ARG A 107 -4.47 -3.90 -6.33
N ASN A 108 -3.21 -3.55 -6.17
CA ASN A 108 -2.18 -4.38 -5.62
C ASN A 108 -1.66 -3.75 -4.33
N GLY A 109 -1.40 -4.60 -3.36
CA GLY A 109 -0.97 -4.15 -2.05
C GLY A 109 -0.86 -5.31 -1.08
N ALA A 110 -0.35 -5.03 0.11
CA ALA A 110 -0.20 -6.02 1.16
C ALA A 110 -0.82 -5.52 2.48
N LEU A 111 -1.45 -6.44 3.20
CA LEU A 111 -1.66 -6.32 4.64
C LEU A 111 -0.58 -7.14 5.34
N VAL A 112 0.08 -6.52 6.32
CA VAL A 112 0.86 -7.18 7.36
C VAL A 112 0.13 -6.94 8.68
N TYR A 113 -0.38 -7.98 9.28
CA TYR A 113 -1.08 -7.91 10.57
C TYR A 113 -0.36 -8.77 11.60
N VAL A 114 0.08 -8.16 12.69
CA VAL A 114 0.74 -8.84 13.79
C VAL A 114 -0.16 -8.73 15.03
N PRO A 115 -0.73 -9.84 15.49
CA PRO A 115 -1.65 -9.87 16.64
C PRO A 115 -1.00 -9.39 17.94
N ARG A 116 -1.85 -9.08 18.92
CA ARG A 116 -1.47 -8.63 20.26
C ARG A 116 -0.42 -9.58 20.89
N GLY A 117 0.63 -8.98 21.47
CA GLY A 117 1.65 -9.70 22.21
C GLY A 117 2.53 -10.65 21.39
N THR A 118 2.31 -10.72 20.07
CA THR A 118 3.09 -11.56 19.18
C THR A 118 4.47 -10.97 18.93
N ARG A 119 5.52 -11.75 19.17
CA ARG A 119 6.89 -11.38 18.83
C ARG A 119 7.41 -12.27 17.71
N LEU A 120 7.87 -11.66 16.61
CA LEU A 120 8.47 -12.38 15.51
C LEU A 120 9.99 -12.41 15.65
N GLU A 121 10.57 -13.62 15.54
CA GLU A 121 12.02 -13.80 15.63
C GLU A 121 12.74 -13.46 14.32
N HIS A 122 12.01 -13.47 13.20
CA HIS A 122 12.55 -13.21 11.88
C HIS A 122 11.74 -12.13 11.16
N PRO A 123 12.37 -11.34 10.30
CA PRO A 123 11.68 -10.34 9.49
C PRO A 123 10.59 -10.95 8.60
N LEU A 124 9.49 -10.21 8.44
CA LEU A 124 8.52 -10.43 7.38
C LEU A 124 9.02 -9.71 6.12
N GLU A 125 9.23 -10.44 5.04
CA GLU A 125 9.71 -9.86 3.79
C GLU A 125 8.57 -9.72 2.78
N LEU A 126 8.41 -8.50 2.25
CA LEU A 126 7.54 -8.19 1.12
C LEU A 126 8.41 -7.84 -0.08
N SER A 127 8.29 -8.58 -1.17
CA SER A 127 8.95 -8.24 -2.42
C SER A 127 7.91 -7.84 -3.46
N VAL A 128 8.07 -6.65 -4.00
CA VAL A 128 7.20 -6.07 -5.01
C VAL A 128 8.00 -5.87 -6.29
N VAL A 129 7.60 -6.52 -7.35
CA VAL A 129 8.24 -6.38 -8.66
C VAL A 129 7.24 -5.74 -9.62
N HIS A 130 7.63 -4.60 -10.17
CA HIS A 130 6.94 -3.95 -11.27
C HIS A 130 7.46 -4.53 -12.59
N ASP A 131 6.60 -5.15 -13.38
CA ASP A 131 6.97 -5.89 -14.59
C ASP A 131 6.46 -5.27 -15.90
N GLY A 132 5.89 -4.06 -15.81
CA GLY A 132 5.28 -3.37 -16.94
C GLY A 132 6.10 -2.20 -17.46
N ASP A 133 6.73 -2.33 -18.62
CA ASP A 133 7.33 -1.20 -19.32
C ASP A 133 6.24 -0.21 -19.77
N GLY A 134 6.47 1.11 -19.55
CA GLY A 134 5.49 2.16 -19.84
C GLY A 134 4.22 2.10 -18.98
N SER A 135 4.22 1.36 -17.88
CA SER A 135 3.04 1.19 -17.02
C SER A 135 3.21 1.81 -15.64
N GLY A 136 2.10 2.00 -14.91
CA GLY A 136 2.07 2.56 -13.56
C GLY A 136 1.57 1.54 -12.54
N LEU A 137 2.34 1.33 -11.47
CA LEU A 137 1.94 0.53 -10.33
C LEU A 137 1.61 1.44 -9.14
N ASP A 138 0.31 1.57 -8.84
CA ASP A 138 -0.16 2.17 -7.61
C ASP A 138 -0.22 1.07 -6.53
N TRP A 139 0.77 1.08 -5.64
CA TRP A 139 0.96 0.07 -4.59
C TRP A 139 0.53 0.59 -3.23
N ARG A 140 -0.14 -0.26 -2.43
CA ARG A 140 -0.55 0.10 -1.07
C ARG A 140 -0.15 -0.96 -0.05
N THR A 141 0.61 -0.57 0.99
CA THR A 141 0.91 -1.45 2.12
C THR A 141 0.25 -0.91 3.39
N LEU A 142 -0.43 -1.79 4.11
CA LEU A 142 -0.94 -1.54 5.44
C LEU A 142 -0.26 -2.49 6.42
N ILE A 143 0.50 -1.93 7.37
CA ILE A 143 1.16 -2.67 8.43
C ILE A 143 0.47 -2.34 9.74
N VAL A 144 -0.04 -3.35 10.43
CA VAL A 144 -0.74 -3.22 11.72
C VAL A 144 -0.06 -4.11 12.75
N LEU A 145 0.50 -3.47 13.76
CA LEU A 145 1.03 -4.13 14.94
C LEU A 145 0.07 -3.85 16.11
N GLU A 146 -0.57 -4.88 16.64
CA GLU A 146 -1.46 -4.73 17.79
C GLU A 146 -0.67 -4.52 19.08
N GLU A 147 -1.35 -4.26 20.19
CA GLU A 147 -0.73 -3.96 21.50
C GLU A 147 0.31 -4.99 21.90
N GLY A 148 1.54 -4.52 22.22
CA GLY A 148 2.67 -5.36 22.63
C GLY A 148 3.25 -6.25 21.54
N ALA A 149 2.85 -6.09 20.29
CA ALA A 149 3.42 -6.82 19.17
C ALA A 149 4.84 -6.33 18.87
N ASP A 150 5.71 -7.23 18.40
CA ASP A 150 7.10 -6.91 18.04
C ASP A 150 7.45 -7.61 16.72
N ALA A 151 7.75 -6.84 15.68
CA ALA A 151 8.05 -7.37 14.36
C ALA A 151 9.00 -6.46 13.59
N GLU A 152 9.78 -7.08 12.73
CA GLU A 152 10.57 -6.41 11.70
C GLU A 152 9.93 -6.69 10.34
N VAL A 153 9.71 -5.65 9.53
CA VAL A 153 9.12 -5.77 8.20
C VAL A 153 10.07 -5.17 7.17
N TRP A 154 10.42 -5.95 6.17
CA TRP A 154 11.25 -5.51 5.04
C TRP A 154 10.40 -5.42 3.78
N GLU A 155 10.41 -4.26 3.15
CA GLU A 155 9.82 -4.07 1.83
C GLU A 155 10.92 -3.87 0.80
N ARG A 156 10.87 -4.67 -0.25
CA ARG A 156 11.77 -4.56 -1.40
C ARG A 156 10.96 -4.21 -2.64
N TYR A 157 11.39 -3.17 -3.31
CA TYR A 157 10.80 -2.72 -4.56
C TYR A 157 11.82 -2.91 -5.67
N GLY A 158 11.38 -3.51 -6.76
CA GLY A 158 12.23 -3.80 -7.91
C GLY A 158 11.48 -3.69 -9.22
N SER A 159 12.23 -3.68 -10.30
CA SER A 159 11.76 -3.76 -11.68
C SER A 159 12.17 -5.10 -12.29
N ALA A 160 11.34 -5.65 -13.16
CA ALA A 160 11.68 -6.85 -13.93
C ALA A 160 12.69 -6.55 -15.06
N SER A 161 12.87 -5.28 -15.41
CA SER A 161 13.79 -4.81 -16.44
C SER A 161 14.68 -3.69 -15.91
N ASP A 162 15.96 -3.72 -16.27
CA ASP A 162 16.93 -2.68 -15.94
C ASP A 162 16.79 -1.44 -16.85
N GLU A 163 16.13 -1.58 -17.98
CA GLU A 163 15.96 -0.53 -19.01
C GLU A 163 14.50 -0.07 -19.17
N GLY A 164 13.59 -0.64 -18.40
CA GLY A 164 12.16 -0.33 -18.49
C GLY A 164 11.81 1.04 -17.93
N GLU A 165 10.95 1.77 -18.63
CA GLU A 165 10.31 2.99 -18.12
C GLU A 165 9.00 2.63 -17.43
N GLY A 166 8.82 3.06 -16.18
CA GLY A 166 7.59 2.79 -15.43
C GLY A 166 7.43 3.73 -14.25
N LEU A 167 6.20 3.91 -13.81
CA LEU A 167 5.85 4.68 -12.63
C LEU A 167 5.56 3.74 -11.46
N PHE A 168 6.27 3.91 -10.35
CA PHE A 168 5.93 3.28 -9.08
C PHE A 168 5.43 4.34 -8.09
N ASN A 169 4.16 4.25 -7.71
CA ASN A 169 3.54 5.13 -6.73
C ASN A 169 3.10 4.31 -5.51
N GLY A 170 3.96 4.26 -4.49
CA GLY A 170 3.74 3.47 -3.28
C GLY A 170 3.28 4.31 -2.10
N VAL A 171 2.27 3.84 -1.38
CA VAL A 171 1.87 4.39 -0.08
C VAL A 171 1.92 3.30 0.97
N VAL A 172 2.68 3.55 2.04
CA VAL A 172 2.82 2.67 3.19
C VAL A 172 2.21 3.33 4.42
N GLU A 173 1.30 2.63 5.07
CA GLU A 173 0.72 3.05 6.35
C GLU A 173 1.14 2.07 7.44
N LEU A 174 1.76 2.59 8.49
CA LEU A 174 2.17 1.83 9.66
C LEU A 174 1.33 2.25 10.87
N TRP A 175 0.53 1.33 11.40
CA TRP A 175 -0.20 1.49 12.63
C TRP A 175 0.45 0.65 13.73
N VAL A 176 0.86 1.30 14.82
CA VAL A 176 1.59 0.68 15.93
C VAL A 176 0.77 0.84 17.20
N GLY A 177 0.33 -0.26 17.75
CA GLY A 177 -0.45 -0.33 18.99
C GLY A 177 0.38 0.04 20.24
N PRO A 178 -0.28 0.22 21.39
CA PRO A 178 0.41 0.54 22.64
C PRO A 178 1.47 -0.50 23.00
N GLY A 179 2.71 -0.07 23.21
CA GLY A 179 3.82 -0.95 23.58
C GLY A 179 4.34 -1.88 22.47
N ALA A 180 3.85 -1.74 21.24
CA ALA A 180 4.40 -2.44 20.09
C ALA A 180 5.69 -1.79 19.60
#